data_896e8689db205b4a5f47eefa259b581f
#
_entry.id   896e8689db205b4a5f47eefa259b581f
#
_cell.length_a   1.000
_cell.length_b   1.000
_cell.length_c   1.000
_cell.angle_alpha   90.00
_cell.angle_beta   90.00
_cell.angle_gamma   90.00
#
_symmetry.space_group_name_H-M   'P 1'
#
loop_
_entity.id
_entity.type
_entity.pdbx_description
1 polymer ?
#
loop_
_entity_poly.entity_id
_entity_poly.type
_entity_poly.pdbx_seq_one_letter_code
_entity_poly.pdbx_strand_id
1 'polypeptide(L)'
;MTRTKQFLTSSVATIASCAAALLMLMPLGAKAQSASASDDGEVDRTPHIHGTLRCKYEYQTSEGEGRFEVRNARVSVDGKVTPFISYKAEIDLCDEGSIKMLDAYTRLKPIQPLAFTVGQMRVPFTIDAHRSPHQQYFANRSFIAKQVGNVRDVGAAVAYNMNVGFPVVLEAGLFNGSGLTGQKDYWTKSVNFSAKAQLFFPRGFNLTLSMQKIRPDHTGVMMYDAGAYWHAQGWHVEGEYLYKHYSNNAFHDVHAFDAFISRDIRTGSKALKFVTPLVRYDYMSDHSDGSRYLDGKKSAEGSLIVNDYKRSRLTGGLTFSFAKPFISDIRLNYEKYFYRSGAIAKPSERDKIVLEVMTRF
;
A
#
# COMPACT_ATOMS: atom_id res chain seq x y z
N MET A 1 4.00 -35.80 -25.14
CA MET A 1 3.02 -34.78 -25.59
C MET A 1 1.73 -34.69 -24.72
N THR A 2 1.59 -35.47 -23.67
CA THR A 2 0.33 -35.57 -22.87
C THR A 2 0.35 -34.84 -21.52
N ARG A 3 1.51 -34.47 -20.98
CA ARG A 3 1.62 -33.74 -19.69
C ARG A 3 1.41 -32.20 -19.77
N THR A 4 1.57 -31.60 -20.94
CA THR A 4 1.45 -30.16 -21.13
C THR A 4 -0.02 -29.69 -21.18
N LYS A 5 -0.96 -30.55 -21.57
CA LYS A 5 -2.39 -30.22 -21.66
C LYS A 5 -3.10 -30.19 -20.29
N GLN A 6 -2.64 -30.96 -19.31
CA GLN A 6 -3.25 -31.01 -17.98
C GLN A 6 -2.94 -29.75 -17.13
N PHE A 7 -1.79 -29.11 -17.34
CA PHE A 7 -1.45 -27.87 -16.61
C PHE A 7 -2.20 -26.65 -17.11
N LEU A 8 -2.53 -26.58 -18.40
CA LEU A 8 -3.30 -25.47 -18.98
C LEU A 8 -4.77 -25.51 -18.53
N THR A 9 -5.36 -26.68 -18.37
CA THR A 9 -6.76 -26.82 -17.92
C THR A 9 -6.94 -26.49 -16.45
N SER A 10 -5.95 -26.75 -15.58
CA SER A 10 -6.05 -26.43 -14.15
C SER A 10 -5.95 -24.92 -13.87
N SER A 11 -5.11 -24.21 -14.58
CA SER A 11 -4.95 -22.74 -14.37
C SER A 11 -6.16 -21.94 -14.87
N VAL A 12 -6.75 -22.33 -16.01
CA VAL A 12 -7.97 -21.70 -16.54
C VAL A 12 -9.18 -22.03 -15.69
N ALA A 13 -9.27 -23.28 -15.20
CA ALA A 13 -10.35 -23.72 -14.31
C ALA A 13 -10.28 -22.99 -12.94
N THR A 14 -9.09 -22.72 -12.40
CA THR A 14 -8.94 -21.99 -11.14
C THR A 14 -9.31 -20.51 -11.29
N ILE A 15 -8.97 -19.88 -12.41
CA ILE A 15 -9.36 -18.49 -12.71
C ILE A 15 -10.86 -18.38 -12.93
N ALA A 16 -11.45 -19.33 -13.65
CA ALA A 16 -12.91 -19.40 -13.86
C ALA A 16 -13.66 -19.67 -12.55
N SER A 17 -13.11 -20.51 -11.67
CA SER A 17 -13.73 -20.82 -10.36
C SER A 17 -13.66 -19.61 -9.40
N CYS A 18 -12.59 -18.82 -9.39
CA CYS A 18 -12.53 -17.62 -8.59
C CYS A 18 -13.48 -16.53 -9.11
N ALA A 19 -13.60 -16.37 -10.42
CA ALA A 19 -14.55 -15.45 -11.03
C ALA A 19 -16.00 -15.90 -10.81
N ALA A 20 -16.28 -17.20 -10.91
CA ALA A 20 -17.60 -17.77 -10.64
C ALA A 20 -17.98 -17.71 -9.15
N ALA A 21 -17.04 -17.92 -8.23
CA ALA A 21 -17.28 -17.77 -6.79
C ALA A 21 -17.59 -16.31 -6.39
N LEU A 22 -16.98 -15.33 -7.06
CA LEU A 22 -17.31 -13.92 -6.85
C LEU A 22 -18.69 -13.55 -7.42
N LEU A 23 -19.11 -14.20 -8.52
CA LEU A 23 -20.44 -14.04 -9.12
C LEU A 23 -21.54 -14.71 -8.29
N MET A 24 -21.25 -15.78 -7.57
CA MET A 24 -22.24 -16.49 -6.73
C MET A 24 -22.49 -15.83 -5.37
N LEU A 25 -21.68 -14.84 -4.96
CA LEU A 25 -21.90 -14.03 -3.76
C LEU A 25 -22.77 -12.80 -4.01
N MET A 26 -23.29 -12.62 -5.23
CA MET A 26 -24.27 -11.57 -5.49
C MET A 26 -25.63 -11.98 -4.91
N PRO A 27 -26.26 -11.15 -4.05
CA PRO A 27 -27.62 -11.42 -3.63
C PRO A 27 -28.54 -11.43 -4.85
N LEU A 28 -29.23 -12.53 -5.07
CA LEU A 28 -30.22 -12.77 -6.16
C LEU A 28 -31.44 -11.83 -6.12
N GLY A 29 -31.35 -10.68 -5.46
CA GLY A 29 -32.41 -9.70 -5.28
C GLY A 29 -32.16 -8.31 -5.83
N ALA A 30 -30.99 -8.04 -6.44
CA ALA A 30 -30.80 -6.75 -7.11
C ALA A 30 -31.62 -6.74 -8.41
N LYS A 31 -32.84 -6.19 -8.36
CA LYS A 31 -33.54 -5.74 -9.57
C LYS A 31 -32.58 -4.79 -10.31
N ALA A 32 -32.10 -5.25 -11.46
CA ALA A 32 -31.41 -4.38 -12.40
C ALA A 32 -32.41 -3.27 -12.77
N GLN A 33 -32.26 -2.10 -12.14
CA GLN A 33 -32.84 -0.90 -12.71
C GLN A 33 -32.14 -0.73 -14.05
N SER A 34 -32.88 -0.97 -15.13
CA SER A 34 -32.46 -0.60 -16.48
C SER A 34 -32.13 0.89 -16.43
N ALA A 35 -30.84 1.23 -16.46
CA ALA A 35 -30.40 2.58 -16.74
C ALA A 35 -30.93 2.91 -18.14
N SER A 36 -32.03 3.63 -18.21
CA SER A 36 -32.45 4.28 -19.44
C SER A 36 -31.29 5.17 -19.88
N ALA A 37 -30.75 4.87 -21.05
CA ALA A 37 -29.74 5.68 -21.71
C ALA A 37 -30.39 6.98 -22.23
N SER A 38 -30.66 7.91 -21.30
CA SER A 38 -31.10 9.28 -21.61
C SER A 38 -31.03 10.13 -20.35
N ASP A 39 -29.83 10.34 -19.86
CA ASP A 39 -29.49 11.55 -19.12
C ASP A 39 -28.03 11.87 -19.46
N ASP A 40 -27.84 12.59 -20.58
CA ASP A 40 -26.63 13.33 -20.91
C ASP A 40 -26.51 14.53 -19.95
N GLY A 41 -26.69 14.31 -18.67
CA GLY A 41 -26.33 15.28 -17.65
C GLY A 41 -24.88 15.67 -17.91
N GLU A 42 -24.64 16.95 -18.07
CA GLU A 42 -23.34 17.54 -18.40
C GLU A 42 -22.29 17.05 -17.41
N VAL A 43 -21.48 16.07 -17.85
CA VAL A 43 -20.42 15.51 -17.03
C VAL A 43 -19.31 16.53 -16.91
N ASP A 44 -19.01 16.98 -15.71
CA ASP A 44 -17.80 17.78 -15.50
C ASP A 44 -16.56 16.95 -15.87
N ARG A 45 -15.99 17.28 -17.01
CA ARG A 45 -14.77 16.65 -17.56
C ARG A 45 -13.50 17.40 -17.17
N THR A 46 -13.60 18.42 -16.32
CA THR A 46 -12.44 19.21 -15.89
C THR A 46 -11.46 18.30 -15.15
N PRO A 47 -10.19 18.22 -15.60
CA PRO A 47 -9.18 17.47 -14.88
C PRO A 47 -8.88 18.11 -13.52
N HIS A 48 -8.83 17.31 -12.47
CA HIS A 48 -8.41 17.74 -11.15
C HIS A 48 -6.92 17.44 -10.97
N ILE A 49 -6.14 18.47 -10.64
CA ILE A 49 -4.70 18.34 -10.39
C ILE A 49 -4.47 18.34 -8.88
N HIS A 50 -3.67 17.40 -8.42
CA HIS A 50 -3.26 17.30 -7.03
C HIS A 50 -1.74 17.18 -6.93
N GLY A 51 -1.16 17.75 -5.89
CA GLY A 51 0.27 17.63 -5.65
C GLY A 51 0.59 17.31 -4.20
N THR A 52 1.74 16.66 -4.00
CA THR A 52 2.29 16.40 -2.65
C THR A 52 3.80 16.51 -2.70
N LEU A 53 4.35 17.44 -1.93
CA LEU A 53 5.78 17.62 -1.72
C LEU A 53 6.14 17.16 -0.32
N ARG A 54 7.23 16.38 -0.20
CA ARG A 54 7.81 15.95 1.07
C ARG A 54 9.31 16.12 1.00
N CYS A 55 9.82 17.03 1.81
CA CYS A 55 11.26 17.29 1.96
C CYS A 55 11.64 17.00 3.40
N LYS A 56 12.76 16.33 3.63
CA LYS A 56 13.19 15.98 4.98
C LYS A 56 14.68 16.18 5.17
N TYR A 57 15.05 16.38 6.42
CA TYR A 57 16.40 16.26 6.93
C TYR A 57 16.44 15.07 7.90
N GLU A 58 17.41 14.20 7.73
CA GLU A 58 17.68 13.07 8.62
C GLU A 58 19.07 13.24 9.25
N TYR A 59 19.17 12.99 10.56
CA TYR A 59 20.41 12.98 11.29
C TYR A 59 20.56 11.69 12.07
N GLN A 60 21.60 10.90 11.74
CA GLN A 60 21.94 9.64 12.42
C GLN A 60 22.70 9.96 13.70
N THR A 61 22.11 9.63 14.84
CA THR A 61 22.65 10.03 16.15
C THR A 61 23.87 9.20 16.57
N SER A 62 24.03 7.98 16.05
CA SER A 62 25.18 7.13 16.33
C SER A 62 26.38 7.43 15.45
N GLU A 63 26.16 7.84 14.19
CA GLU A 63 27.22 8.08 13.21
C GLU A 63 27.62 9.58 13.17
N GLY A 64 26.76 10.48 13.66
CA GLY A 64 27.01 11.93 13.58
C GLY A 64 26.82 12.49 12.17
N GLU A 65 26.10 11.78 11.29
CA GLU A 65 25.92 12.14 9.89
C GLU A 65 24.48 12.60 9.60
N GLY A 66 24.35 13.58 8.70
CA GLY A 66 23.06 14.11 8.31
C GLY A 66 22.91 14.26 6.80
N ARG A 67 21.65 14.24 6.31
CA ARG A 67 21.34 14.45 4.90
C ARG A 67 20.03 15.19 4.70
N PHE A 68 19.98 15.99 3.65
CA PHE A 68 18.71 16.47 3.08
C PHE A 68 18.23 15.51 2.00
N GLU A 69 16.90 15.35 1.91
CA GLU A 69 16.29 14.48 0.93
C GLU A 69 14.96 15.07 0.47
N VAL A 70 14.72 15.08 -0.84
CA VAL A 70 13.38 15.22 -1.41
C VAL A 70 12.77 13.82 -1.47
N ARG A 71 11.90 13.53 -0.49
CA ARG A 71 11.32 12.19 -0.36
C ARG A 71 10.28 11.89 -1.42
N ASN A 72 9.44 12.88 -1.75
CA ASN A 72 8.44 12.78 -2.81
C ASN A 72 8.17 14.14 -3.41
N ALA A 73 7.97 14.17 -4.72
CA ALA A 73 7.45 15.30 -5.47
C ALA A 73 6.35 14.78 -6.43
N ARG A 74 5.18 14.47 -5.87
CA ARG A 74 4.08 13.82 -6.61
C ARG A 74 3.15 14.83 -7.24
N VAL A 75 2.76 14.53 -8.49
CA VAL A 75 1.68 15.20 -9.18
C VAL A 75 0.73 14.14 -9.71
N SER A 76 -0.55 14.34 -9.55
CA SER A 76 -1.59 13.47 -10.12
C SER A 76 -2.66 14.28 -10.81
N VAL A 77 -3.23 13.68 -11.85
CA VAL A 77 -4.40 14.18 -12.57
C VAL A 77 -5.45 13.09 -12.54
N ASP A 78 -6.66 13.43 -12.15
CA ASP A 78 -7.82 12.54 -12.26
C ASP A 78 -9.03 13.30 -12.80
N GLY A 79 -9.99 12.55 -13.34
CA GLY A 79 -11.20 13.13 -13.91
C GLY A 79 -12.18 12.06 -14.39
N LYS A 80 -13.29 12.55 -14.94
CA LYS A 80 -14.32 11.71 -15.55
C LYS A 80 -14.33 11.92 -17.08
N VAL A 81 -14.54 10.86 -17.82
CA VAL A 81 -14.80 10.87 -19.25
C VAL A 81 -16.30 10.79 -19.52
N THR A 82 -16.97 9.93 -18.74
CA THR A 82 -18.43 9.75 -18.74
C THR A 82 -18.91 9.62 -17.28
N PRO A 83 -20.23 9.58 -16.99
CA PRO A 83 -20.72 9.37 -15.63
C PRO A 83 -20.18 8.10 -14.94
N PHE A 84 -19.80 7.08 -15.73
CA PHE A 84 -19.34 5.78 -15.27
C PHE A 84 -17.89 5.45 -15.64
N ILE A 85 -17.17 6.31 -16.39
CA ILE A 85 -15.77 6.12 -16.74
C ILE A 85 -14.94 7.25 -16.14
N SER A 86 -13.95 6.92 -15.34
CA SER A 86 -12.96 7.85 -14.78
C SER A 86 -11.54 7.35 -15.03
N TYR A 87 -10.59 8.26 -14.93
CA TYR A 87 -9.16 7.97 -15.10
C TYR A 87 -8.34 8.60 -13.99
N LYS A 88 -7.12 8.09 -13.81
CA LYS A 88 -6.08 8.70 -12.98
C LYS A 88 -4.71 8.45 -13.58
N ALA A 89 -3.88 9.48 -13.57
CA ALA A 89 -2.43 9.38 -13.78
C ALA A 89 -1.71 10.04 -12.59
N GLU A 90 -0.66 9.41 -12.08
CA GLU A 90 0.17 9.93 -10.98
C GLU A 90 1.64 9.64 -11.25
N ILE A 91 2.47 10.66 -11.13
CA ILE A 91 3.92 10.59 -11.27
C ILE A 91 4.58 11.11 -10.00
N ASP A 92 5.66 10.48 -9.56
CA ASP A 92 6.58 11.02 -8.57
C ASP A 92 7.82 11.52 -9.30
N LEU A 93 7.99 12.84 -9.34
CA LEU A 93 9.12 13.49 -10.00
C LEU A 93 10.41 13.34 -9.21
N CYS A 94 10.30 12.94 -7.93
CA CYS A 94 11.45 12.66 -7.08
C CYS A 94 11.05 11.68 -5.97
N ASP A 95 11.26 10.38 -6.18
CA ASP A 95 11.17 9.35 -5.15
C ASP A 95 12.60 8.94 -4.81
N GLU A 96 13.18 9.59 -3.79
CA GLU A 96 14.60 9.40 -3.40
C GLU A 96 15.58 9.62 -4.57
N GLY A 97 15.32 10.65 -5.40
CA GLY A 97 16.16 10.98 -6.57
C GLY A 97 15.75 10.30 -7.88
N SER A 98 14.69 9.50 -7.91
CA SER A 98 14.24 8.79 -9.11
C SER A 98 12.86 9.25 -9.55
N ILE A 99 12.64 9.40 -10.86
CA ILE A 99 11.31 9.64 -11.44
C ILE A 99 10.59 8.31 -11.60
N LYS A 100 9.34 8.21 -11.12
CA LYS A 100 8.53 7.00 -11.20
C LYS A 100 7.11 7.30 -11.64
N MET A 101 6.63 6.64 -12.69
CA MET A 101 5.20 6.58 -13.00
C MET A 101 4.53 5.68 -11.95
N LEU A 102 3.56 6.22 -11.21
CA LEU A 102 2.93 5.51 -10.10
C LEU A 102 1.60 4.89 -10.49
N ASP A 103 0.60 5.72 -10.78
CA ASP A 103 -0.72 5.27 -11.18
C ASP A 103 -0.98 5.68 -12.63
N ALA A 104 -1.54 4.78 -13.43
CA ALA A 104 -2.01 5.03 -14.79
C ALA A 104 -3.12 4.04 -15.09
N TYR A 105 -4.38 4.41 -14.80
CA TYR A 105 -5.49 3.49 -14.94
C TYR A 105 -6.78 4.16 -15.41
N THR A 106 -7.66 3.34 -15.99
CA THR A 106 -9.06 3.67 -16.23
C THR A 106 -9.93 2.85 -15.28
N ARG A 107 -10.99 3.48 -14.76
CA ARG A 107 -11.96 2.86 -13.86
C ARG A 107 -13.37 3.00 -14.43
N LEU A 108 -14.06 1.86 -14.52
CA LEU A 108 -15.45 1.76 -14.94
C LEU A 108 -16.33 1.48 -13.73
N LYS A 109 -17.41 2.24 -13.55
CA LYS A 109 -18.42 2.05 -12.51
C LYS A 109 -19.79 1.85 -13.16
N PRO A 110 -20.10 0.64 -13.67
CA PRO A 110 -21.36 0.37 -14.36
C PRO A 110 -22.58 0.55 -13.44
N ILE A 111 -22.40 0.31 -12.16
CA ILE A 111 -23.39 0.55 -11.10
C ILE A 111 -22.68 1.13 -9.87
N GLN A 112 -23.39 1.84 -9.00
CA GLN A 112 -22.82 2.51 -7.82
C GLN A 112 -21.93 1.63 -6.92
N PRO A 113 -22.30 0.39 -6.56
CA PRO A 113 -21.48 -0.43 -5.66
C PRO A 113 -20.26 -1.07 -6.36
N LEU A 114 -20.21 -1.14 -7.70
CA LEU A 114 -19.24 -1.96 -8.43
C LEU A 114 -18.29 -1.08 -9.27
N ALA A 115 -16.99 -1.30 -9.11
CA ALA A 115 -15.96 -0.64 -9.91
C ALA A 115 -14.96 -1.65 -10.45
N PHE A 116 -14.64 -1.54 -11.74
CA PHE A 116 -13.55 -2.26 -12.42
C PHE A 116 -12.44 -1.27 -12.74
N THR A 117 -11.20 -1.59 -12.39
CA THR A 117 -10.04 -0.75 -12.65
C THR A 117 -9.03 -1.55 -13.46
N VAL A 118 -8.51 -0.97 -14.54
CA VAL A 118 -7.51 -1.61 -15.40
C VAL A 118 -6.37 -0.64 -15.64
N GLY A 119 -5.15 -1.11 -15.51
CA GLY A 119 -3.92 -0.34 -15.69
C GLY A 119 -2.94 -0.53 -14.54
N GLN A 120 -2.05 0.43 -14.36
CA GLN A 120 -1.09 0.47 -13.26
C GLN A 120 -1.73 1.14 -12.05
N MET A 121 -1.82 0.43 -10.93
CA MET A 121 -2.52 0.92 -9.74
C MET A 121 -1.90 0.36 -8.46
N ARG A 122 -2.34 0.88 -7.31
CA ARG A 122 -2.03 0.26 -6.01
C ARG A 122 -2.69 -1.09 -5.90
N VAL A 123 -1.90 -2.07 -5.47
CA VAL A 123 -2.39 -3.40 -5.15
C VAL A 123 -3.21 -3.31 -3.86
N PRO A 124 -4.44 -3.87 -3.80
CA PRO A 124 -5.28 -3.82 -2.61
C PRO A 124 -4.73 -4.74 -1.51
N PHE A 125 -3.77 -4.25 -0.72
CA PHE A 125 -3.10 -4.99 0.33
C PHE A 125 -2.65 -4.05 1.45
N THR A 126 -2.73 -4.47 2.71
CA THR A 126 -2.36 -3.76 3.95
C THR A 126 -3.09 -2.41 4.18
N ILE A 127 -2.83 -1.77 5.32
CA ILE A 127 -3.30 -0.42 5.63
C ILE A 127 -2.22 0.61 5.27
N ASP A 128 -1.04 0.55 5.93
CA ASP A 128 -0.02 1.60 5.81
C ASP A 128 0.62 1.65 4.42
N ALA A 129 0.85 0.51 3.76
CA ALA A 129 1.38 0.50 2.39
C ALA A 129 0.39 1.14 1.38
N HIS A 130 -0.91 1.04 1.64
CA HIS A 130 -1.96 1.61 0.80
C HIS A 130 -2.17 3.12 1.02
N ARG A 131 -1.61 3.72 2.07
CA ARG A 131 -1.69 5.17 2.33
C ARG A 131 -0.90 5.97 1.30
N SER A 132 -1.47 7.09 0.89
CA SER A 132 -0.74 8.10 0.12
C SER A 132 0.32 8.79 0.99
N PRO A 133 1.40 9.36 0.44
CA PRO A 133 2.45 9.99 1.21
C PRO A 133 1.95 11.10 2.16
N HIS A 134 0.96 11.90 1.72
CA HIS A 134 0.37 12.92 2.57
C HIS A 134 -0.45 12.35 3.73
N GLN A 135 -0.99 11.13 3.61
CA GLN A 135 -1.80 10.46 4.64
C GLN A 135 -0.96 9.68 5.67
N GLN A 136 0.36 9.72 5.58
CA GLN A 136 1.23 9.07 6.55
C GLN A 136 1.30 9.89 7.83
N TYR A 137 1.19 9.21 8.97
CA TYR A 137 1.33 9.84 10.29
C TYR A 137 2.78 10.16 10.62
N PHE A 138 3.71 9.28 10.24
CA PHE A 138 5.14 9.39 10.50
C PHE A 138 5.91 9.79 9.24
N ALA A 139 7.07 10.41 9.41
CA ALA A 139 7.95 10.74 8.30
C ALA A 139 8.42 9.51 7.52
N ASN A 140 8.65 8.39 8.21
CA ASN A 140 8.99 7.10 7.59
C ASN A 140 7.87 6.07 7.78
N ARG A 141 7.69 5.20 6.78
CA ARG A 141 6.69 4.11 6.80
C ARG A 141 7.03 3.04 7.85
N SER A 142 6.02 2.24 8.22
CA SER A 142 6.19 1.01 9.00
C SER A 142 7.07 0.00 8.25
N PHE A 143 7.58 -1.02 8.96
CA PHE A 143 8.30 -2.11 8.30
C PHE A 143 7.39 -2.90 7.38
N ILE A 144 6.14 -3.14 7.76
CA ILE A 144 5.13 -3.78 6.91
C ILE A 144 5.05 -3.06 5.57
N ALA A 145 4.83 -1.74 5.57
CA ALA A 145 4.67 -0.97 4.35
C ALA A 145 5.92 -0.90 3.46
N LYS A 146 7.11 -1.09 4.03
CA LYS A 146 8.36 -1.16 3.27
C LYS A 146 8.61 -2.51 2.61
N GLN A 147 8.07 -3.59 3.19
CA GLN A 147 8.48 -4.97 2.87
C GLN A 147 7.35 -5.83 2.29
N VAL A 148 6.23 -5.25 1.91
CA VAL A 148 5.06 -5.97 1.36
C VAL A 148 5.14 -6.27 -0.14
N GLY A 149 6.29 -6.43 -0.73
CA GLY A 149 6.40 -6.72 -2.16
C GLY A 149 5.93 -5.54 -3.04
N ASN A 150 5.24 -5.83 -4.13
CA ASN A 150 4.80 -4.79 -5.07
C ASN A 150 3.62 -4.00 -4.52
N VAL A 151 3.87 -2.77 -4.04
CA VAL A 151 2.81 -1.84 -3.60
C VAL A 151 1.96 -1.36 -4.77
N ARG A 152 2.54 -1.30 -5.97
CA ARG A 152 1.88 -0.99 -7.25
C ARG A 152 2.28 -1.98 -8.32
N ASP A 153 1.32 -2.32 -9.18
CA ASP A 153 1.55 -3.24 -10.28
C ASP A 153 0.54 -2.97 -11.41
N VAL A 154 0.78 -3.56 -12.56
CA VAL A 154 -0.12 -3.50 -13.73
C VAL A 154 -1.05 -4.70 -13.69
N GLY A 155 -2.34 -4.43 -13.84
CA GLY A 155 -3.34 -5.48 -13.80
C GLY A 155 -4.77 -4.98 -13.89
N ALA A 156 -5.68 -5.81 -13.41
CA ALA A 156 -7.09 -5.50 -13.30
C ALA A 156 -7.60 -5.80 -11.88
N ALA A 157 -8.43 -4.90 -11.35
CA ALA A 157 -9.03 -5.04 -10.03
C ALA A 157 -10.52 -4.74 -10.08
N VAL A 158 -11.26 -5.39 -9.19
CA VAL A 158 -12.67 -5.15 -8.93
C VAL A 158 -12.82 -4.68 -7.49
N ALA A 159 -13.66 -3.68 -7.27
CA ALA A 159 -14.07 -3.21 -5.96
C ALA A 159 -15.60 -3.26 -5.85
N TYR A 160 -16.10 -3.75 -4.72
CA TYR A 160 -17.52 -3.78 -4.42
C TYR A 160 -17.79 -3.12 -3.06
N ASN A 161 -18.60 -2.07 -3.09
CA ASN A 161 -19.00 -1.32 -1.90
C ASN A 161 -20.40 -1.74 -1.48
N MET A 162 -20.58 -2.18 -0.25
CA MET A 162 -21.87 -2.58 0.29
C MET A 162 -22.12 -1.92 1.64
N ASN A 163 -23.39 -1.90 2.05
CA ASN A 163 -23.78 -1.49 3.40
C ASN A 163 -24.64 -2.61 4.02
N VAL A 164 -24.12 -3.21 5.07
CA VAL A 164 -24.77 -4.29 5.83
C VAL A 164 -25.11 -3.86 7.25
N GLY A 165 -25.52 -2.59 7.41
CA GLY A 165 -25.64 -1.89 8.70
C GLY A 165 -24.41 -1.03 9.02
N PHE A 166 -23.32 -1.26 8.31
CA PHE A 166 -22.10 -0.44 8.25
C PHE A 166 -21.46 -0.61 6.87
N PRO A 167 -20.67 0.39 6.41
CA PRO A 167 -19.99 0.29 5.12
C PRO A 167 -18.95 -0.83 5.09
N VAL A 168 -18.92 -1.59 4.00
CA VAL A 168 -17.92 -2.63 3.71
C VAL A 168 -17.40 -2.41 2.29
N VAL A 169 -16.08 -2.48 2.14
CA VAL A 169 -15.41 -2.41 0.84
C VAL A 169 -14.64 -3.71 0.62
N LEU A 170 -14.97 -4.41 -0.45
CA LEU A 170 -14.26 -5.61 -0.90
C LEU A 170 -13.50 -5.27 -2.17
N GLU A 171 -12.22 -5.59 -2.21
CA GLU A 171 -11.36 -5.38 -3.38
C GLU A 171 -10.64 -6.67 -3.71
N ALA A 172 -10.52 -7.00 -4.99
CA ALA A 172 -9.70 -8.10 -5.46
C ALA A 172 -9.09 -7.76 -6.82
N GLY A 173 -7.89 -8.29 -7.13
CA GLY A 173 -7.25 -8.01 -8.40
C GLY A 173 -6.23 -9.06 -8.81
N LEU A 174 -5.97 -9.10 -10.11
CA LEU A 174 -4.94 -9.90 -10.76
C LEU A 174 -3.90 -8.96 -11.37
N PHE A 175 -2.64 -9.27 -11.16
CA PHE A 175 -1.52 -8.39 -11.50
C PHE A 175 -0.40 -9.16 -12.18
N ASN A 176 0.37 -8.47 -13.02
CA ASN A 176 1.49 -9.08 -13.73
C ASN A 176 2.62 -9.54 -12.79
N GLY A 177 2.94 -8.75 -11.77
CA GLY A 177 4.16 -8.94 -10.96
C GLY A 177 5.38 -8.16 -11.49
N SER A 178 5.19 -7.35 -12.55
CA SER A 178 6.25 -6.52 -13.13
C SER A 178 6.59 -5.29 -12.27
N GLY A 179 5.72 -4.92 -11.34
CA GLY A 179 5.85 -3.67 -10.59
C GLY A 179 5.66 -2.44 -11.49
N LEU A 180 6.46 -1.40 -11.24
CA LEU A 180 6.37 -0.11 -11.94
C LEU A 180 7.14 -0.07 -13.26
N THR A 181 8.07 -0.96 -13.48
CA THR A 181 9.00 -0.95 -14.62
C THR A 181 9.03 -2.31 -15.32
N GLY A 182 9.64 -2.36 -16.49
CA GLY A 182 9.84 -3.64 -17.17
C GLY A 182 8.56 -4.25 -17.77
N GLN A 183 7.54 -3.43 -18.07
CA GLN A 183 6.26 -3.91 -18.62
C GLN A 183 6.38 -4.42 -20.04
N LYS A 184 7.27 -3.80 -20.85
CA LYS A 184 7.56 -4.25 -22.20
C LYS A 184 8.21 -5.63 -22.15
N ASP A 185 7.72 -6.55 -22.95
CA ASP A 185 8.22 -7.92 -23.05
C ASP A 185 8.13 -8.74 -21.74
N TYR A 186 7.37 -8.27 -20.75
CA TYR A 186 7.10 -9.01 -19.53
C TYR A 186 5.97 -10.01 -19.73
N TRP A 187 6.34 -11.25 -19.98
CA TRP A 187 5.40 -12.36 -20.15
C TRP A 187 5.49 -13.29 -18.95
N THR A 188 4.37 -13.60 -18.31
CA THR A 188 4.31 -14.46 -17.13
C THR A 188 3.33 -15.61 -17.30
N LYS A 189 3.70 -16.79 -16.79
CA LYS A 189 2.80 -17.94 -16.66
C LYS A 189 2.04 -17.93 -15.34
N SER A 190 2.36 -17.04 -14.43
CA SER A 190 1.78 -16.96 -13.08
C SER A 190 1.49 -15.50 -12.74
N VAL A 191 0.22 -15.14 -12.77
CA VAL A 191 -0.23 -13.83 -12.30
C VAL A 191 -0.19 -13.77 -10.78
N ASN A 192 0.10 -12.59 -10.26
CA ASN A 192 -0.08 -12.26 -8.86
C ASN A 192 -1.56 -12.00 -8.58
N PHE A 193 -2.00 -12.23 -7.36
CA PHE A 193 -3.33 -11.81 -6.96
C PHE A 193 -3.30 -11.12 -5.61
N SER A 194 -4.30 -10.29 -5.36
CA SER A 194 -4.52 -9.66 -4.06
C SER A 194 -6.01 -9.54 -3.79
N ALA A 195 -6.38 -9.64 -2.52
CA ALA A 195 -7.73 -9.37 -2.05
C ALA A 195 -7.68 -8.62 -0.72
N LYS A 196 -8.63 -7.71 -0.52
CA LYS A 196 -8.73 -6.86 0.67
C LYS A 196 -10.19 -6.63 1.03
N ALA A 197 -10.52 -6.77 2.31
CA ALA A 197 -11.80 -6.42 2.89
C ALA A 197 -11.61 -5.34 3.95
N GLN A 198 -12.39 -4.26 3.87
CA GLN A 198 -12.42 -3.19 4.86
C GLN A 198 -13.82 -3.05 5.43
N LEU A 199 -13.94 -3.08 6.74
CA LEU A 199 -15.18 -3.00 7.49
C LEU A 199 -15.15 -1.73 8.34
N PHE A 200 -16.04 -0.78 8.05
CA PHE A 200 -16.11 0.52 8.72
C PHE A 200 -17.23 0.51 9.74
N PHE A 201 -16.92 0.09 10.96
CA PHE A 201 -17.89 0.04 12.04
C PHE A 201 -18.25 1.42 12.58
N PRO A 202 -19.40 1.56 13.24
CA PRO A 202 -19.77 2.79 13.93
C PRO A 202 -18.72 3.25 14.96
N ARG A 203 -18.75 4.54 15.30
CA ARG A 203 -17.84 5.17 16.28
C ARG A 203 -16.36 5.19 15.87
N GLY A 204 -16.08 5.08 14.56
CA GLY A 204 -14.73 5.26 14.02
C GLY A 204 -13.82 4.05 14.09
N PHE A 205 -14.33 2.85 14.36
CA PHE A 205 -13.56 1.60 14.30
C PHE A 205 -13.55 1.04 12.88
N ASN A 206 -12.37 0.62 12.42
CA ASN A 206 -12.17 -0.05 11.12
C ASN A 206 -11.39 -1.36 11.33
N LEU A 207 -11.78 -2.39 10.60
CA LEU A 207 -11.05 -3.66 10.48
C LEU A 207 -10.70 -3.87 9.01
N THR A 208 -9.45 -4.22 8.75
CA THR A 208 -8.94 -4.54 7.41
C THR A 208 -8.35 -5.95 7.45
N LEU A 209 -8.76 -6.79 6.52
CA LEU A 209 -8.18 -8.10 6.27
C LEU A 209 -7.72 -8.14 4.82
N SER A 210 -6.52 -8.60 4.57
CA SER A 210 -6.00 -8.66 3.22
C SER A 210 -5.07 -9.83 3.00
N MET A 211 -4.92 -10.23 1.73
CA MET A 211 -4.01 -11.29 1.30
C MET A 211 -3.42 -10.95 -0.06
N GLN A 212 -2.18 -11.34 -0.27
CA GLN A 212 -1.48 -11.15 -1.55
C GLN A 212 -0.59 -12.35 -1.85
N LYS A 213 -0.61 -12.79 -3.10
CA LYS A 213 0.35 -13.76 -3.65
C LYS A 213 1.21 -13.05 -4.68
N ILE A 214 2.53 -13.15 -4.50
CA ILE A 214 3.53 -12.69 -5.46
C ILE A 214 4.48 -13.84 -5.83
N ARG A 215 5.24 -13.68 -6.91
CA ARG A 215 6.20 -14.71 -7.34
C ARG A 215 7.51 -14.08 -7.84
N PRO A 216 8.29 -13.44 -6.94
CA PRO A 216 9.62 -12.97 -7.31
C PRO A 216 10.55 -14.15 -7.59
N ASP A 217 11.36 -14.03 -8.66
CA ASP A 217 12.40 -15.02 -9.06
C ASP A 217 11.95 -16.48 -8.90
N HIS A 218 10.77 -16.82 -9.42
CA HIS A 218 10.16 -18.17 -9.39
C HIS A 218 9.76 -18.70 -8.00
N THR A 219 9.98 -17.94 -6.92
CA THR A 219 9.56 -18.31 -5.57
C THR A 219 8.17 -17.75 -5.28
N GLY A 220 7.20 -18.62 -5.02
CA GLY A 220 5.88 -18.19 -4.57
C GLY A 220 5.95 -17.64 -3.14
N VAL A 221 5.39 -16.47 -2.92
CA VAL A 221 5.27 -15.85 -1.60
C VAL A 221 3.80 -15.53 -1.36
N MET A 222 3.24 -16.10 -0.29
CA MET A 222 1.89 -15.82 0.17
C MET A 222 1.95 -14.95 1.41
N MET A 223 1.18 -13.86 1.41
CA MET A 223 1.12 -12.91 2.51
C MET A 223 -0.32 -12.75 2.97
N TYR A 224 -0.51 -12.71 4.29
CA TYR A 224 -1.76 -12.42 4.96
C TYR A 224 -1.57 -11.26 5.90
N ASP A 225 -2.52 -10.38 5.94
CA ASP A 225 -2.46 -9.16 6.73
C ASP A 225 -3.79 -8.93 7.42
N ALA A 226 -3.72 -8.52 8.67
CA ALA A 226 -4.85 -8.12 9.48
C ALA A 226 -4.51 -6.85 10.25
N GLY A 227 -5.28 -5.80 10.03
CA GLY A 227 -5.08 -4.53 10.69
C GLY A 227 -6.40 -3.91 11.15
N ALA A 228 -6.32 -3.14 12.20
CA ALA A 228 -7.46 -2.41 12.74
C ALA A 228 -7.05 -1.02 13.18
N TYR A 229 -7.96 -0.06 13.05
CA TYR A 229 -7.77 1.24 13.65
C TYR A 229 -9.07 1.78 14.26
N TRP A 230 -8.89 2.65 15.23
CA TRP A 230 -9.95 3.46 15.80
C TRP A 230 -9.59 4.94 15.68
N HIS A 231 -10.51 5.72 15.12
CA HIS A 231 -10.34 7.17 14.96
C HIS A 231 -11.58 7.89 15.47
N ALA A 232 -11.45 8.56 16.60
CA ALA A 232 -12.52 9.37 17.18
C ALA A 232 -11.97 10.46 18.11
N GLN A 233 -12.65 11.59 18.19
CA GLN A 233 -12.35 12.70 19.12
C GLN A 233 -10.88 13.19 19.06
N GLY A 234 -10.26 13.15 17.86
CA GLY A 234 -8.87 13.50 17.66
C GLY A 234 -7.85 12.42 18.04
N TRP A 235 -8.28 11.27 18.58
CA TRP A 235 -7.44 10.12 18.77
C TRP A 235 -7.40 9.25 17.53
N HIS A 236 -6.23 8.68 17.25
CA HIS A 236 -6.06 7.59 16.31
C HIS A 236 -5.20 6.51 16.95
N VAL A 237 -5.72 5.30 17.01
CA VAL A 237 -5.01 4.09 17.47
C VAL A 237 -5.08 3.08 16.36
N GLU A 238 -3.96 2.49 15.97
CA GLU A 238 -3.88 1.53 14.87
C GLU A 238 -2.90 0.43 15.19
N GLY A 239 -3.18 -0.78 14.73
CA GLY A 239 -2.29 -1.92 14.75
C GLY A 239 -2.48 -2.76 13.49
N GLU A 240 -1.38 -3.31 12.98
CA GLU A 240 -1.33 -4.13 11.76
C GLU A 240 -0.36 -5.29 11.98
N TYR A 241 -0.74 -6.47 11.51
CA TYR A 241 0.06 -7.69 11.58
C TYR A 241 0.13 -8.35 10.22
N LEU A 242 1.34 -8.68 9.78
CA LEU A 242 1.65 -9.35 8.53
C LEU A 242 2.30 -10.71 8.80
N TYR A 243 1.76 -11.76 8.15
CA TYR A 243 2.36 -13.08 8.04
C TYR A 243 2.76 -13.36 6.59
N LYS A 244 3.97 -13.88 6.37
CA LYS A 244 4.55 -14.13 5.05
C LYS A 244 5.13 -15.54 4.99
N HIS A 245 4.67 -16.32 4.03
CA HIS A 245 5.08 -17.72 3.80
C HIS A 245 5.68 -17.88 2.41
N TYR A 246 6.78 -18.63 2.31
CA TYR A 246 7.49 -18.92 1.07
C TYR A 246 7.22 -20.35 0.62
N SER A 247 6.83 -20.52 -0.64
CA SER A 247 6.54 -21.86 -1.20
C SER A 247 7.75 -22.79 -1.12
N ASN A 248 7.47 -24.09 -0.92
CA ASN A 248 8.48 -25.15 -0.77
C ASN A 248 9.46 -24.93 0.40
N ASN A 249 9.05 -24.19 1.43
CA ASN A 249 9.91 -23.84 2.57
C ASN A 249 11.26 -23.23 2.13
N ALA A 250 11.25 -22.46 1.02
CA ALA A 250 12.45 -21.85 0.46
C ALA A 250 13.07 -20.82 1.40
N PHE A 251 12.31 -20.32 2.36
CA PHE A 251 12.73 -19.46 3.46
C PHE A 251 11.79 -19.69 4.65
N HIS A 252 12.22 -19.34 5.84
CA HIS A 252 11.36 -19.42 7.03
C HIS A 252 10.23 -18.39 6.97
N ASP A 253 9.18 -18.64 7.72
CA ASP A 253 8.04 -17.73 7.81
C ASP A 253 8.44 -16.40 8.45
N VAL A 254 7.86 -15.31 7.92
CA VAL A 254 8.14 -13.95 8.35
C VAL A 254 6.92 -13.37 9.06
N HIS A 255 7.18 -12.79 10.21
CA HIS A 255 6.19 -12.08 11.02
C HIS A 255 6.57 -10.62 11.15
N ALA A 256 5.63 -9.73 10.91
CA ALA A 256 5.79 -8.31 11.14
C ALA A 256 4.58 -7.76 11.89
N PHE A 257 4.83 -6.75 12.70
CA PHE A 257 3.80 -6.08 13.48
C PHE A 257 4.13 -4.61 13.60
N ASP A 258 3.13 -3.76 13.46
CA ASP A 258 3.23 -2.37 13.89
C ASP A 258 1.99 -1.94 14.69
N ALA A 259 2.19 -1.02 15.63
CA ALA A 259 1.12 -0.37 16.33
C ALA A 259 1.48 1.06 16.66
N PHE A 260 0.53 1.97 16.56
CA PHE A 260 0.75 3.36 16.94
C PHE A 260 -0.49 4.02 17.53
N ILE A 261 -0.22 5.11 18.25
CA ILE A 261 -1.23 6.01 18.79
C ILE A 261 -0.83 7.46 18.47
N SER A 262 -1.80 8.27 18.15
CA SER A 262 -1.65 9.72 17.99
C SER A 262 -2.86 10.48 18.52
N ARG A 263 -2.68 11.78 18.81
CA ARG A 263 -3.78 12.65 19.24
C ARG A 263 -3.64 14.03 18.63
N ASP A 264 -4.64 14.47 17.88
CA ASP A 264 -4.75 15.83 17.36
C ASP A 264 -5.22 16.78 18.44
N ILE A 265 -4.38 17.73 18.84
CA ILE A 265 -4.66 18.75 19.83
C ILE A 265 -4.79 20.10 19.11
N ARG A 266 -5.94 20.73 19.18
CA ARG A 266 -6.16 22.07 18.65
C ARG A 266 -5.44 23.10 19.50
N THR A 267 -4.68 24.00 18.88
CA THR A 267 -3.89 25.01 19.59
C THR A 267 -4.65 26.32 19.83
N GLY A 268 -5.70 26.59 19.08
CA GLY A 268 -6.38 27.90 19.07
C GLY A 268 -5.62 29.00 18.31
N SER A 269 -4.39 28.74 17.84
CA SER A 269 -3.59 29.70 17.07
C SER A 269 -4.14 29.91 15.66
N LYS A 270 -3.97 31.11 15.10
CA LYS A 270 -4.32 31.41 13.70
C LYS A 270 -3.37 30.72 12.73
N ALA A 271 -2.09 30.57 13.05
CA ALA A 271 -1.09 29.97 12.20
C ALA A 271 -0.98 28.46 12.42
N LEU A 272 -0.72 28.00 13.64
CA LEU A 272 -0.59 26.59 13.99
C LEU A 272 -1.96 26.07 14.45
N LYS A 273 -2.56 25.16 13.70
CA LYS A 273 -3.91 24.65 13.98
C LYS A 273 -3.92 23.47 14.92
N PHE A 274 -2.98 22.55 14.73
CA PHE A 274 -2.87 21.32 15.53
C PHE A 274 -1.43 21.01 15.90
N VAL A 275 -1.28 20.39 17.07
CA VAL A 275 -0.07 19.68 17.49
C VAL A 275 -0.48 18.25 17.79
N THR A 276 0.17 17.29 17.14
CA THR A 276 -0.16 15.87 17.22
C THR A 276 1.03 15.09 17.78
N PRO A 277 1.09 14.81 19.09
CA PRO A 277 2.00 13.81 19.64
C PRO A 277 1.64 12.43 19.10
N LEU A 278 2.67 11.62 18.83
CA LEU A 278 2.51 10.28 18.29
C LEU A 278 3.65 9.36 18.69
N VAL A 279 3.34 8.06 18.85
CA VAL A 279 4.32 7.02 19.13
C VAL A 279 3.94 5.77 18.37
N ARG A 280 4.95 5.07 17.78
CA ARG A 280 4.81 3.82 17.05
C ARG A 280 5.87 2.82 17.48
N TYR A 281 5.48 1.57 17.57
CA TYR A 281 6.37 0.42 17.65
C TYR A 281 6.22 -0.43 16.39
N ASP A 282 7.34 -0.78 15.77
CA ASP A 282 7.44 -1.66 14.61
C ASP A 282 8.31 -2.87 14.96
N TYR A 283 7.95 -4.04 14.46
CA TYR A 283 8.73 -5.28 14.54
C TYR A 283 8.69 -6.03 13.22
N MET A 284 9.80 -6.64 12.83
CA MET A 284 9.87 -7.60 11.72
C MET A 284 10.93 -8.66 12.02
N SER A 285 10.60 -9.93 11.79
CA SER A 285 11.55 -11.04 11.84
C SER A 285 12.53 -10.96 10.65
N ASP A 286 13.52 -11.86 10.57
CA ASP A 286 14.42 -11.96 9.42
C ASP A 286 13.59 -12.10 8.14
N HIS A 287 13.93 -11.32 7.10
CA HIS A 287 13.11 -11.16 5.92
C HIS A 287 13.89 -11.40 4.64
N SER A 288 13.26 -12.07 3.68
CA SER A 288 13.69 -12.17 2.28
C SER A 288 12.71 -11.46 1.36
N ASP A 289 13.21 -10.77 0.34
CA ASP A 289 12.39 -10.18 -0.73
C ASP A 289 11.87 -11.22 -1.73
N GLY A 290 12.28 -12.49 -1.58
CA GLY A 290 11.96 -13.60 -2.47
C GLY A 290 12.88 -13.71 -3.68
N SER A 291 13.85 -12.82 -3.83
CA SER A 291 14.89 -12.93 -4.85
C SER A 291 15.91 -14.02 -4.50
N ARG A 292 16.43 -14.70 -5.53
CA ARG A 292 17.43 -15.76 -5.38
C ARG A 292 18.83 -15.24 -5.66
N TYR A 293 19.79 -15.71 -4.89
CA TYR A 293 21.18 -15.31 -5.01
C TYR A 293 22.11 -16.53 -5.03
N LEU A 294 23.13 -16.50 -5.91
CA LEU A 294 24.24 -17.42 -5.96
C LEU A 294 25.53 -16.58 -5.97
N ASP A 295 26.44 -16.86 -5.07
CA ASP A 295 27.70 -16.13 -4.90
C ASP A 295 27.54 -14.59 -4.84
N GLY A 296 26.50 -14.14 -4.11
CA GLY A 296 26.19 -12.72 -3.93
C GLY A 296 25.53 -12.02 -5.13
N LYS A 297 25.28 -12.73 -6.24
CA LYS A 297 24.61 -12.21 -7.44
C LYS A 297 23.21 -12.81 -7.58
N LYS A 298 22.26 -12.03 -8.10
CA LYS A 298 20.95 -12.56 -8.45
C LYS A 298 21.06 -13.68 -9.48
N SER A 299 20.45 -14.84 -9.17
CA SER A 299 20.48 -16.03 -10.04
C SER A 299 19.24 -16.89 -9.78
N ALA A 300 18.61 -17.39 -10.85
CA ALA A 300 17.47 -18.31 -10.75
C ALA A 300 17.81 -19.64 -10.05
N GLU A 301 19.10 -20.05 -10.09
CA GLU A 301 19.61 -21.27 -9.44
C GLU A 301 20.00 -21.04 -7.97
N GLY A 302 20.00 -19.79 -7.53
CA GLY A 302 20.39 -19.41 -6.18
C GLY A 302 19.37 -19.76 -5.11
N SER A 303 19.75 -19.56 -3.85
CA SER A 303 18.91 -19.66 -2.68
C SER A 303 18.43 -18.29 -2.20
N LEU A 304 17.37 -18.26 -1.42
CA LEU A 304 16.91 -17.04 -0.74
C LEU A 304 17.87 -16.69 0.40
N ILE A 305 18.15 -15.41 0.54
CA ILE A 305 18.99 -14.87 1.61
C ILE A 305 18.18 -13.95 2.54
N VAL A 306 18.72 -13.66 3.70
CA VAL A 306 18.23 -12.61 4.57
C VAL A 306 18.60 -11.26 3.96
N ASN A 307 17.60 -10.55 3.40
CA ASN A 307 17.79 -9.17 2.89
C ASN A 307 17.70 -8.14 4.01
N ASP A 308 16.91 -8.45 5.04
CA ASP A 308 16.72 -7.62 6.22
C ASP A 308 16.73 -8.49 7.48
N TYR A 309 17.60 -8.15 8.42
CA TYR A 309 17.67 -8.86 9.70
C TYR A 309 16.52 -8.49 10.63
N LYS A 310 16.19 -9.39 11.53
CA LYS A 310 15.23 -9.19 12.61
C LYS A 310 15.55 -7.93 13.38
N ARG A 311 14.54 -7.06 13.48
CA ARG A 311 14.64 -5.79 14.17
C ARG A 311 13.32 -5.29 14.71
N SER A 312 13.40 -4.37 15.65
CA SER A 312 12.28 -3.54 16.05
C SER A 312 12.68 -2.07 16.04
N ARG A 313 11.68 -1.20 15.99
CA ARG A 313 11.87 0.24 16.03
C ARG A 313 10.81 0.87 16.92
N LEU A 314 11.24 1.78 17.77
CA LEU A 314 10.37 2.68 18.50
C LEU A 314 10.50 4.08 17.88
N THR A 315 9.40 4.64 17.44
CA THR A 315 9.35 6.00 16.88
C THR A 315 8.47 6.87 17.77
N GLY A 316 9.02 7.95 18.29
CA GLY A 316 8.27 9.00 18.98
C GLY A 316 8.35 10.31 18.21
N GLY A 317 7.33 11.16 18.30
CA GLY A 317 7.41 12.44 17.61
C GLY A 317 6.25 13.39 17.83
N LEU A 318 6.35 14.52 17.14
CA LEU A 318 5.35 15.60 17.11
C LEU A 318 5.11 16.00 15.66
N THR A 319 3.84 16.18 15.30
CA THR A 319 3.43 16.80 14.03
C THR A 319 2.81 18.16 14.31
N PHE A 320 3.24 19.17 13.60
CA PHE A 320 2.74 20.55 13.65
C PHE A 320 1.96 20.82 12.36
N SER A 321 0.63 20.98 12.44
CA SER A 321 -0.23 21.20 11.26
C SER A 321 -0.69 22.65 11.18
N PHE A 322 -0.33 23.32 10.08
CA PHE A 322 -0.65 24.75 9.81
C PHE A 322 -2.01 24.93 9.12
N ALA A 323 -2.61 23.82 8.67
CA ALA A 323 -3.97 23.73 8.14
C ALA A 323 -4.70 22.56 8.82
N LYS A 324 -5.60 21.88 8.13
CA LYS A 324 -6.06 20.55 8.58
C LYS A 324 -4.88 19.58 8.55
N PRO A 325 -4.85 18.54 9.44
CA PRO A 325 -3.85 17.47 9.34
C PRO A 325 -3.75 16.90 7.92
N PHE A 326 -2.54 16.56 7.51
CA PHE A 326 -2.23 16.03 6.18
C PHE A 326 -2.33 17.03 4.99
N ILE A 327 -2.35 18.33 5.26
CA ILE A 327 -2.32 19.39 4.22
C ILE A 327 -0.98 20.13 4.22
N SER A 328 -0.57 20.67 5.37
CA SER A 328 0.71 21.36 5.54
C SER A 328 1.23 21.05 6.93
N ASP A 329 2.16 20.11 6.99
CA ASP A 329 2.65 19.54 8.23
C ASP A 329 4.17 19.64 8.32
N ILE A 330 4.66 19.94 9.53
CA ILE A 330 6.06 19.72 9.92
C ILE A 330 6.06 18.56 10.90
N ARG A 331 6.81 17.50 10.58
CA ARG A 331 6.93 16.27 11.39
C ARG A 331 8.32 16.19 11.97
N LEU A 332 8.41 16.09 13.28
CA LEU A 332 9.66 15.82 14.00
C LEU A 332 9.54 14.43 14.62
N ASN A 333 10.35 13.49 14.18
CA ASN A 333 10.36 12.12 14.67
C ASN A 333 11.76 11.75 15.18
N TYR A 334 11.83 10.97 16.25
CA TYR A 334 13.00 10.22 16.65
C TYR A 334 12.74 8.74 16.47
N GLU A 335 13.63 8.04 15.75
CA GLU A 335 13.57 6.60 15.49
C GLU A 335 14.71 5.90 16.20
N LYS A 336 14.37 4.98 17.12
CA LYS A 336 15.31 4.12 17.83
C LYS A 336 15.17 2.70 17.31
N TYR A 337 16.26 2.12 16.81
CA TYR A 337 16.30 0.78 16.25
C TYR A 337 16.95 -0.20 17.22
N PHE A 338 16.42 -1.42 17.27
CA PHE A 338 16.92 -2.52 18.07
C PHE A 338 17.12 -3.74 17.17
N TYR A 339 18.36 -4.17 17.02
CA TYR A 339 18.76 -5.31 16.22
C TYR A 339 19.14 -6.49 17.10
N ARG A 340 19.02 -7.72 16.55
CA ARG A 340 19.65 -8.88 17.18
C ARG A 340 21.19 -8.74 17.10
N SER A 341 21.90 -9.43 18.01
CA SER A 341 23.36 -9.49 17.98
C SER A 341 23.85 -10.05 16.63
N GLY A 342 24.88 -9.42 16.06
CA GLY A 342 25.47 -9.79 14.77
C GLY A 342 24.67 -9.38 13.53
N ALA A 343 23.53 -8.66 13.66
CA ALA A 343 22.80 -8.14 12.54
C ALA A 343 23.53 -6.93 11.92
N ILE A 344 23.44 -6.82 10.59
CA ILE A 344 23.97 -5.67 9.86
C ILE A 344 22.81 -4.71 9.59
N ALA A 345 22.85 -3.53 10.21
CA ALA A 345 21.87 -2.48 9.99
C ALA A 345 22.08 -1.81 8.62
N LYS A 346 20.99 -1.62 7.85
CA LYS A 346 21.05 -0.78 6.65
C LYS A 346 21.37 0.66 7.03
N PRO A 347 22.13 1.41 6.22
CA PRO A 347 22.43 2.82 6.52
C PRO A 347 21.20 3.68 6.81
N SER A 348 20.09 3.44 6.09
CA SER A 348 18.83 4.15 6.29
C SER A 348 18.01 3.70 7.51
N GLU A 349 18.42 2.65 8.22
CA GLU A 349 17.69 2.03 9.34
C GLU A 349 18.55 2.00 10.60
N ARG A 350 19.12 3.15 10.95
CA ARG A 350 19.87 3.43 12.17
C ARG A 350 19.13 4.48 12.99
N ASP A 351 19.52 4.61 14.25
CA ASP A 351 18.96 5.62 15.17
C ASP A 351 19.07 7.01 14.58
N LYS A 352 17.97 7.73 14.49
CA LYS A 352 17.97 9.04 13.84
C LYS A 352 16.85 9.96 14.27
N ILE A 353 17.13 11.25 14.10
CA ILE A 353 16.14 12.32 14.13
C ILE A 353 15.72 12.61 12.69
N VAL A 354 14.43 12.77 12.45
CA VAL A 354 13.86 13.13 11.14
C VAL A 354 13.02 14.38 11.30
N LEU A 355 13.36 15.42 10.56
CA LEU A 355 12.54 16.61 10.37
C LEU A 355 11.99 16.60 8.95
N GLU A 356 10.68 16.53 8.80
CA GLU A 356 10.01 16.51 7.49
C GLU A 356 9.07 17.70 7.35
N VAL A 357 9.09 18.33 6.18
CA VAL A 357 8.08 19.31 5.75
C VAL A 357 7.24 18.69 4.63
N MET A 358 5.95 18.64 4.83
CA MET A 358 4.99 18.08 3.87
C MET A 358 3.95 19.14 3.49
N THR A 359 3.71 19.30 2.20
CA THR A 359 2.66 20.17 1.65
C THR A 359 1.88 19.43 0.58
N ARG A 360 0.55 19.59 0.63
CA ARG A 360 -0.40 19.08 -0.35
C ARG A 360 -1.22 20.22 -0.95
N PHE A 361 -1.47 20.19 -2.25
CA PHE A 361 -2.31 21.12 -3.01
C PHE A 361 -3.17 20.40 -4.03
#